data_cea1e3374a856bee250c6eb2a5791752
#
_entry.id   cea1e3374a856bee250c6eb2a5791752
#
_cell.length_a   1.000
_cell.length_b   1.000
_cell.length_c   1.000
_cell.angle_alpha   90.00
_cell.angle_beta   90.00
_cell.angle_gamma   90.00
#
_symmetry.space_group_name_H-M   'P 1'
#
loop_
_entity.id
_entity.type
_entity.pdbx_description
1 polymer ?
#
loop_
_entity_poly.entity_id
_entity_poly.type
_entity_poly.pdbx_seq_one_letter_code
_entity_poly.pdbx_strand_id
1 'polypeptide(L)'
;MKINVGIDLGTTYSAVATFSKETGGVRILKNSMGEDCTPSVICMEGGRTLIGEDAKQEQKSGNVNTVAFYKSMMGDPQWTAFIDGEEFSAEALSGIFLKQLVRGVSPTN
;
A
#
# COMPACT_ATOMS: atom_id res chain seq x y z
N MET A 1 10.57 15.37 15.44
CA MET A 1 11.51 15.16 14.34
C MET A 1 10.76 15.00 13.02
N LYS A 2 11.16 15.77 12.02
CA LYS A 2 10.60 15.65 10.67
C LYS A 2 11.40 14.66 9.87
N ILE A 3 10.69 13.68 9.28
CA ILE A 3 11.31 12.72 8.38
C ILE A 3 10.70 12.93 7.00
N ASN A 4 11.56 13.16 6.02
CA ASN A 4 11.12 13.29 4.64
C ASN A 4 10.99 11.90 4.03
N VAL A 5 9.79 11.57 3.55
CA VAL A 5 9.50 10.26 2.99
C VAL A 5 9.07 10.42 1.54
N GLY A 6 9.62 9.57 0.70
CA GLY A 6 9.14 9.41 -0.67
C GLY A 6 8.46 8.07 -0.80
N ILE A 7 7.39 8.03 -1.57
CA ILE A 7 6.65 6.78 -1.79
C ILE A 7 6.58 6.52 -3.28
N ASP A 8 7.01 5.33 -3.68
CA ASP A 8 6.82 4.84 -5.04
C ASP A 8 5.62 3.89 -5.02
N LEU A 9 4.48 4.39 -5.46
CA LEU A 9 3.25 3.61 -5.53
C LEU A 9 3.19 2.90 -6.88
N GLY A 10 3.70 1.68 -6.91
CA GLY A 10 3.69 0.87 -8.13
C GLY A 10 2.42 0.05 -8.29
N THR A 11 2.18 -0.43 -9.50
CA THR A 11 1.01 -1.26 -9.80
C THR A 11 1.07 -2.60 -9.07
N THR A 12 2.25 -3.20 -9.01
CA THR A 12 2.46 -4.52 -8.40
C THR A 12 3.08 -4.42 -7.01
N TYR A 13 4.08 -3.56 -6.86
CA TYR A 13 4.79 -3.36 -5.60
C TYR A 13 4.97 -1.88 -5.32
N SER A 14 4.98 -1.54 -4.05
CA SER A 14 5.23 -0.18 -3.58
C SER A 14 6.41 -0.15 -2.63
N ALA A 15 7.08 0.99 -2.54
CA ALA A 15 8.23 1.15 -1.67
C ALA A 15 8.20 2.52 -1.00
N VAL A 16 8.80 2.59 0.20
CA VAL A 16 8.93 3.84 0.95
C VAL A 16 10.41 4.12 1.15
N ALA A 17 10.82 5.35 0.89
CA ALA A 17 12.20 5.75 1.05
C ALA A 17 12.29 7.01 1.92
N THR A 18 13.41 7.17 2.58
CA THR A 18 13.72 8.41 3.30
C THR A 18 14.99 9.01 2.72
N PHE A 19 15.09 10.33 2.80
CA PHE A 19 16.24 11.07 2.32
C PHE A 19 16.88 11.81 3.48
N SER A 20 18.19 11.70 3.62
CA SER A 20 18.95 12.42 4.63
C SER A 20 19.82 13.47 3.98
N LYS A 21 19.64 14.72 4.35
CA LYS A 21 20.49 15.81 3.88
C LYS A 21 21.91 15.69 4.42
N GLU A 22 22.05 15.17 5.62
CA GLU A 22 23.36 15.02 6.26
C GLU A 22 24.26 14.03 5.56
N THR A 23 23.69 12.91 5.15
CA THR A 23 24.44 11.87 4.43
C THR A 23 24.32 12.01 2.93
N GLY A 24 23.36 12.81 2.45
CA GLY A 24 23.09 12.97 1.02
C GLY A 24 22.53 11.73 0.36
N GLY A 25 22.08 10.75 1.17
CA GLY A 25 21.65 9.45 0.65
C GLY A 25 20.17 9.21 0.75
N VAL A 26 19.71 8.29 -0.09
CA VAL A 26 18.35 7.76 -0.07
C VAL A 26 18.41 6.35 0.52
N ARG A 27 17.52 6.07 1.46
CA ARG A 27 17.45 4.75 2.08
C ARG A 27 16.02 4.21 1.98
N ILE A 28 15.90 2.98 1.50
CA ILE A 28 14.62 2.30 1.47
C ILE A 28 14.27 1.84 2.88
N LEU A 29 13.05 2.16 3.31
CA LEU A 29 12.55 1.75 4.62
C LEU A 29 11.85 0.41 4.48
N LYS A 30 12.16 -0.50 5.38
CA LYS A 30 11.56 -1.83 5.37
C LYS A 30 10.14 -1.78 5.91
N ASN A 31 9.28 -2.62 5.35
CA ASN A 31 7.90 -2.73 5.81
C ASN A 31 7.85 -3.61 7.09
N SER A 32 6.63 -3.85 7.59
CA SER A 32 6.42 -4.63 8.81
C SER A 32 6.88 -6.07 8.69
N MET A 33 7.09 -6.56 7.47
CA MET A 33 7.59 -7.91 7.20
C MET A 33 9.11 -7.95 7.01
N GLY A 34 9.77 -6.80 7.13
CA GLY A 34 11.22 -6.70 6.91
C GLY A 34 11.62 -6.67 5.44
N GLU A 35 10.70 -6.36 4.55
CA GLU A 35 10.93 -6.33 3.12
C GLU A 35 11.06 -4.90 2.60
N ASP A 36 11.83 -4.72 1.52
CA ASP A 36 12.03 -3.42 0.88
C ASP A 36 10.81 -2.97 0.09
N CYS A 37 10.02 -3.90 -0.42
CA CYS A 37 8.84 -3.61 -1.23
C CYS A 37 7.62 -4.28 -0.63
N THR A 38 6.47 -3.66 -0.81
CA THR A 38 5.19 -4.15 -0.31
C THR A 38 4.27 -4.40 -1.50
N PRO A 39 3.69 -5.62 -1.62
CA PRO A 39 2.71 -5.86 -2.67
C PRO A 39 1.56 -4.86 -2.60
N SER A 40 1.18 -4.31 -3.76
CA SER A 40 0.13 -3.28 -3.85
C SER A 40 -1.25 -3.93 -3.84
N VAL A 41 -1.54 -4.70 -2.80
CA VAL A 41 -2.79 -5.45 -2.63
C VAL A 41 -3.45 -5.00 -1.34
N ILE A 42 -4.77 -4.87 -1.38
CA ILE A 42 -5.59 -4.46 -0.23
C ILE A 42 -6.63 -5.54 0.05
N CYS A 43 -6.83 -5.84 1.32
CA CYS A 43 -7.95 -6.68 1.76
C CYS A 43 -8.67 -5.94 2.89
N MET A 44 -9.98 -5.78 2.75
CA MET A 44 -10.80 -5.15 3.78
C MET A 44 -11.98 -6.04 4.11
N GLU A 45 -12.08 -6.45 5.38
CA GLU A 45 -13.13 -7.36 5.82
C GLU A 45 -13.35 -7.21 7.32
N GLY A 46 -14.62 -7.06 7.71
CA GLY A 46 -14.99 -6.99 9.11
C GLY A 46 -14.35 -5.85 9.88
N GLY A 47 -14.15 -4.72 9.24
CA GLY A 47 -13.51 -3.56 9.85
C GLY A 47 -11.99 -3.64 9.89
N ARG A 48 -11.40 -4.72 9.38
CA ARG A 48 -9.95 -4.89 9.31
C ARG A 48 -9.44 -4.54 7.92
N THR A 49 -8.31 -3.86 7.87
CA THR A 49 -7.61 -3.55 6.62
C THR A 49 -6.24 -4.19 6.62
N LEU A 50 -5.98 -5.04 5.64
CA LEU A 50 -4.68 -5.65 5.41
C LEU A 50 -4.12 -5.11 4.11
N ILE A 51 -2.81 -4.95 4.06
CA ILE A 51 -2.11 -4.61 2.81
C ILE A 51 -0.90 -5.52 2.66
N GLY A 52 -0.32 -5.49 1.47
CA GLY A 52 0.93 -6.17 1.21
C GLY A 52 0.78 -7.68 1.17
N GLU A 53 1.75 -8.37 1.75
CA GLU A 53 1.82 -9.83 1.67
C GLU A 53 0.62 -10.51 2.33
N ASP A 54 0.14 -9.99 3.46
CA ASP A 54 -1.03 -10.55 4.13
C ASP A 54 -2.27 -10.46 3.23
N ALA A 55 -2.47 -9.31 2.57
CA ALA A 55 -3.57 -9.14 1.63
C ALA A 55 -3.39 -10.03 0.40
N LYS A 56 -2.17 -10.19 -0.07
CA LYS A 56 -1.86 -11.04 -1.23
C LYS A 56 -2.17 -12.50 -0.92
N GLN A 57 -1.87 -12.97 0.28
CA GLN A 57 -2.19 -14.33 0.70
C GLN A 57 -3.71 -14.54 0.75
N GLU A 58 -4.46 -13.55 1.21
CA GLU A 58 -5.91 -13.60 1.20
C GLU A 58 -6.45 -13.67 -0.23
N GLN A 59 -5.85 -12.92 -1.15
CA GLN A 59 -6.22 -12.96 -2.55
C GLN A 59 -5.98 -14.35 -3.15
N LYS A 60 -4.83 -14.95 -2.86
CA LYS A 60 -4.49 -16.29 -3.35
C LYS A 60 -5.42 -17.35 -2.81
N SER A 61 -5.94 -17.19 -1.62
CA SER A 61 -6.88 -18.14 -1.02
C SER A 61 -8.31 -17.95 -1.52
N GLY A 62 -8.55 -16.98 -2.38
CA GLY A 62 -9.87 -16.77 -3.00
C GLY A 62 -10.76 -15.80 -2.25
N ASN A 63 -10.22 -15.03 -1.30
CA ASN A 63 -11.01 -14.02 -0.60
C ASN A 63 -11.42 -12.92 -1.57
N VAL A 64 -12.73 -12.74 -1.74
CA VAL A 64 -13.29 -11.79 -2.70
C VAL A 64 -13.15 -10.33 -2.22
N ASN A 65 -12.80 -10.11 -0.96
CA ASN A 65 -12.63 -8.77 -0.39
C ASN A 65 -11.22 -8.25 -0.56
N THR A 66 -10.57 -8.62 -1.66
CA THR A 66 -9.22 -8.17 -2.01
C THR A 66 -9.23 -7.46 -3.35
N VAL A 67 -8.28 -6.53 -3.52
CA VAL A 67 -8.10 -5.83 -4.79
C VAL A 67 -6.62 -5.55 -5.02
N ALA A 68 -6.22 -5.67 -6.28
CA ALA A 68 -4.86 -5.35 -6.74
C ALA A 68 -4.97 -4.54 -8.03
N PHE A 69 -3.84 -3.99 -8.47
CA PHE A 69 -3.74 -3.23 -9.74
C PHE A 69 -4.62 -1.99 -9.81
N TYR A 70 -5.14 -1.52 -8.67
CA TYR A 70 -6.03 -0.35 -8.64
C TYR A 70 -5.34 0.93 -9.12
N LYS A 71 -4.02 1.02 -9.02
CA LYS A 71 -3.29 2.20 -9.49
C LYS A 71 -3.48 2.44 -10.99
N SER A 72 -3.51 1.37 -11.77
CA SER A 72 -3.66 1.49 -13.22
C SER A 72 -5.04 2.03 -13.63
N MET A 73 -5.99 2.02 -12.70
CA MET A 73 -7.35 2.52 -12.93
C MET A 73 -7.56 3.94 -12.41
N MET A 74 -6.52 4.57 -11.86
CA MET A 74 -6.62 5.96 -11.42
C MET A 74 -6.85 6.85 -12.64
N GLY A 75 -7.79 7.77 -12.50
CA GLY A 75 -8.19 8.61 -13.62
C GLY A 75 -9.38 8.10 -14.40
N ASP A 76 -9.82 6.85 -14.17
CA ASP A 76 -11.02 6.29 -14.77
C ASP A 76 -12.20 6.51 -13.81
N PRO A 77 -13.10 7.46 -14.07
CA PRO A 77 -14.20 7.75 -13.15
C PRO A 77 -15.26 6.64 -13.11
N GLN A 78 -15.21 5.72 -14.04
CA GLN A 78 -16.20 4.63 -14.12
C GLN A 78 -15.73 3.36 -13.40
N TRP A 79 -14.42 3.26 -13.13
CA TRP A 79 -13.91 2.08 -12.46
C TRP A 79 -14.09 2.18 -10.95
N THR A 80 -14.70 1.15 -10.37
CA THR A 80 -14.81 1.02 -8.93
C THR A 80 -14.65 -0.45 -8.57
N ALA A 81 -14.35 -0.71 -7.29
CA ALA A 81 -14.28 -2.06 -6.76
C ALA A 81 -15.20 -2.16 -5.53
N PHE A 82 -15.88 -3.29 -5.40
CA PHE A 82 -16.68 -3.58 -4.22
C PHE A 82 -15.85 -4.43 -3.27
N ILE A 83 -15.65 -3.94 -2.06
CA ILE A 83 -14.90 -4.65 -1.04
C ILE A 83 -15.70 -4.57 0.25
N ASP A 84 -16.02 -5.73 0.82
CA ASP A 84 -16.79 -5.84 2.05
C ASP A 84 -18.11 -5.05 1.98
N GLY A 85 -18.75 -5.10 0.83
CA GLY A 85 -20.05 -4.46 0.61
C GLY A 85 -20.02 -2.98 0.30
N GLU A 86 -18.84 -2.38 0.21
CA GLU A 86 -18.69 -0.96 -0.11
C GLU A 86 -17.99 -0.75 -1.44
N GLU A 87 -18.35 0.32 -2.12
CA GLU A 87 -17.77 0.69 -3.41
C GLU A 87 -16.64 1.69 -3.20
N PHE A 88 -15.49 1.42 -3.84
CA PHE A 88 -14.30 2.27 -3.74
C PHE A 88 -13.78 2.65 -5.11
N SER A 89 -13.37 3.90 -5.29
CA SER A 89 -12.64 4.33 -6.47
C SER A 89 -11.17 3.94 -6.36
N ALA A 90 -10.44 3.99 -7.47
CA ALA A 90 -9.01 3.71 -7.46
C ALA A 90 -8.26 4.70 -6.56
N GLU A 91 -8.66 5.97 -6.57
CA GLU A 91 -8.05 7.00 -5.74
C GLU A 91 -8.29 6.73 -4.26
N ALA A 92 -9.50 6.31 -3.89
CA ALA A 92 -9.82 5.99 -2.51
C ALA A 92 -8.99 4.79 -2.03
N LEU A 93 -8.85 3.76 -2.85
CA LEU A 93 -8.04 2.59 -2.54
C LEU A 93 -6.57 2.96 -2.39
N SER A 94 -6.06 3.80 -3.27
CA SER A 94 -4.67 4.28 -3.19
C SER A 94 -4.42 5.01 -1.87
N GLY A 95 -5.36 5.85 -1.44
CA GLY A 95 -5.27 6.57 -0.17
C GLY A 95 -5.26 5.62 1.03
N ILE A 96 -6.11 4.60 1.01
CA ILE A 96 -6.16 3.59 2.07
C ILE A 96 -4.84 2.82 2.12
N PHE A 97 -4.33 2.41 0.97
CA PHE A 97 -3.07 1.68 0.89
C PHE A 97 -1.91 2.52 1.43
N LEU A 98 -1.80 3.78 1.00
CA LEU A 98 -0.74 4.68 1.43
C LEU A 98 -0.74 4.89 2.93
N LYS A 99 -1.93 5.07 3.51
CA LYS A 99 -2.07 5.27 4.95
C LYS A 99 -1.55 4.06 5.73
N GLN A 100 -1.93 2.86 5.30
CA GLN A 100 -1.48 1.63 5.95
C GLN A 100 0.01 1.39 5.72
N LEU A 101 0.50 1.71 4.53
CA LEU A 101 1.91 1.53 4.19
C LEU A 101 2.80 2.39 5.10
N VAL A 102 2.46 3.65 5.27
CA VAL A 102 3.23 4.57 6.13
C VAL A 102 3.20 4.11 7.58
N ARG A 103 2.07 3.62 8.05
CA ARG A 103 1.95 3.10 9.43
C ARG A 103 2.83 1.89 9.69
N GLY A 104 3.02 1.05 8.67
CA GLY A 104 3.79 -0.18 8.81
C GLY A 104 5.29 0.00 8.66
N VAL A 105 5.75 1.21 8.35
CA VAL A 105 7.16 1.47 8.12
C VAL A 105 7.80 2.03 9.39
N SER A 106 8.98 1.50 9.73
CA SER A 106 9.76 2.02 10.85
C SER A 106 10.76 3.04 10.34
N PRO A 107 10.70 4.31 10.80
CA PRO A 107 11.65 5.32 10.34
C PRO A 107 13.08 5.08 10.84
N THR A 108 13.27 4.15 11.73
CA THR A 108 14.59 3.85 12.32
C THR A 108 15.22 2.55 11.81
N ASN A 109 14.56 1.85 10.91
CA ASN A 109 15.09 0.58 10.44
C ASN A 109 16.28 0.72 9.50
#